data_bf74bca5f47a9fc0b5e325cfaa74a9bc
#
_entry.id   bf74bca5f47a9fc0b5e325cfaa74a9bc
#
_cell.length_a   1.000
_cell.length_b   1.000
_cell.length_c   1.000
_cell.angle_alpha   90.00
_cell.angle_beta   90.00
_cell.angle_gamma   90.00
#
_symmetry.space_group_name_H-M   'P 1'
#
loop_
_entity.id
_entity.type
_entity.pdbx_description
1 polymer ?
#
loop_
_entity_poly.entity_id
_entity_poly.type
_entity_poly.pdbx_seq_one_letter_code
_entity_poly.pdbx_strand_id
1 'polypeptide(L)'
;MMKFYKWSWCVGLLILGVSGKAGNSDRVGEAGAYELLINTQARTMGLLGINSANVRGIDALGTNIAGLAHNKGMSVFSNYTSWLSATGTSWFNVGVGGEISNGNNIGFSIGYMTYGDMDRTTSISPEPLSTFSRFYLNIGLSYARVFGRGVRAGVTGRLINESINNLSATGFAIDAGMQYTTGEKEDFHFGVFVRNLGFPMKYAGDGLILNRPVPLGSSQYDLPFYNRAAKFELPTQFSMAISKDLYFGNRPAASDIFCKPIHRLSISTNFVYNSFTPNNYGLGLEYSFREEVSLRAGFLYE
;
A
#
# COMPACT_ATOMS: atom_id res chain seq x y z
N MET A 1 -23.65 37.96 10.82
CA MET A 1 -23.02 37.26 11.95
C MET A 1 -23.71 35.90 12.29
N MET A 2 -24.29 35.21 11.33
CA MET A 2 -25.14 34.02 11.61
C MET A 2 -24.89 32.83 10.65
N LYS A 3 -23.71 32.73 10.00
CA LYS A 3 -23.37 31.60 9.11
C LYS A 3 -22.34 30.61 9.65
N PHE A 4 -21.70 30.90 10.81
CA PHE A 4 -20.68 30.03 11.40
C PHE A 4 -21.22 28.85 12.24
N TYR A 5 -22.46 28.91 12.73
CA TYR A 5 -23.01 27.92 13.67
C TYR A 5 -23.47 26.60 13.02
N LYS A 6 -23.74 26.57 11.71
CA LYS A 6 -24.21 25.33 11.04
C LYS A 6 -23.11 24.31 10.75
N TRP A 7 -21.85 24.73 10.73
CA TRP A 7 -20.72 23.83 10.44
C TRP A 7 -20.15 23.15 11.69
N SER A 8 -20.31 23.76 12.86
CA SER A 8 -19.85 23.17 14.13
C SER A 8 -20.59 21.89 14.50
N TRP A 9 -21.85 21.75 14.10
CA TRP A 9 -22.65 20.54 14.39
C TRP A 9 -22.25 19.33 13.52
N CYS A 10 -21.85 19.56 12.29
CA CYS A 10 -21.39 18.47 11.40
C CYS A 10 -20.03 17.91 11.83
N VAL A 11 -19.13 18.74 12.34
CA VAL A 11 -17.83 18.29 12.87
C VAL A 11 -18.00 17.57 14.20
N GLY A 12 -18.93 18.02 15.05
CA GLY A 12 -19.24 17.37 16.33
C GLY A 12 -19.90 15.99 16.19
N LEU A 13 -20.72 15.78 15.15
CA LEU A 13 -21.35 14.48 14.90
C LEU A 13 -20.37 13.42 14.36
N LEU A 14 -19.29 13.84 13.69
CA LEU A 14 -18.25 12.92 13.20
C LEU A 14 -17.35 12.39 14.34
N ILE A 15 -17.26 13.10 15.47
CA ILE A 15 -16.42 12.71 16.61
C ILE A 15 -17.16 11.75 17.58
N LEU A 16 -18.49 11.75 17.59
CA LEU A 16 -19.28 10.93 18.51
C LEU A 16 -19.59 9.50 18.04
N GLY A 17 -19.16 9.13 16.82
CA GLY A 17 -19.44 7.81 16.23
C GLY A 17 -18.33 6.75 16.43
N VAL A 18 -17.26 7.02 17.17
CA VAL A 18 -16.04 6.20 17.15
C VAL A 18 -15.90 5.28 18.37
N SER A 19 -16.96 4.58 18.75
CA SER A 19 -16.86 3.48 19.74
C SER A 19 -17.04 2.08 19.13
N GLY A 20 -17.01 1.98 17.82
CA GLY A 20 -17.05 0.69 17.12
C GLY A 20 -15.66 0.04 17.11
N LYS A 21 -15.39 -0.90 18.01
CA LYS A 21 -14.29 -1.86 17.83
C LYS A 21 -14.63 -2.75 16.62
N ALA A 22 -14.36 -2.25 15.44
CA ALA A 22 -14.59 -2.95 14.17
C ALA A 22 -13.25 -3.27 13.51
N GLY A 23 -12.41 -4.05 14.17
CA GLY A 23 -11.24 -4.70 13.62
C GLY A 23 -11.36 -6.18 13.93
N ASN A 24 -10.81 -7.04 13.09
CA ASN A 24 -10.84 -8.47 13.36
C ASN A 24 -9.59 -8.88 14.15
N SER A 25 -9.55 -8.49 15.43
CA SER A 25 -8.46 -8.85 16.35
C SER A 25 -8.28 -10.37 16.49
N ASP A 26 -9.33 -11.14 16.23
CA ASP A 26 -9.33 -12.60 16.36
C ASP A 26 -8.54 -13.28 15.22
N ARG A 27 -8.29 -12.56 14.13
CA ARG A 27 -7.56 -13.04 12.95
C ARG A 27 -6.13 -12.49 12.83
N VAL A 28 -5.63 -11.84 13.84
CA VAL A 28 -4.27 -11.29 13.84
C VAL A 28 -3.25 -12.43 13.67
N GLY A 29 -2.36 -12.31 12.65
CA GLY A 29 -1.34 -13.31 12.35
C GLY A 29 -1.76 -14.42 11.37
N GLU A 30 -3.01 -14.48 10.92
CA GLU A 30 -3.47 -15.48 9.94
C GLU A 30 -3.11 -15.14 8.49
N ALA A 31 -2.84 -13.86 8.15
CA ALA A 31 -2.42 -13.48 6.82
C ALA A 31 -0.92 -13.70 6.60
N GLY A 32 -0.54 -13.90 5.35
CA GLY A 32 0.84 -13.76 4.88
C GLY A 32 1.00 -12.54 3.98
N ALA A 33 2.16 -12.42 3.33
CA ALA A 33 2.48 -11.33 2.41
C ALA A 33 2.23 -9.92 2.99
N TYR A 34 2.54 -9.71 4.26
CA TYR A 34 2.37 -8.40 4.93
C TYR A 34 3.20 -7.29 4.29
N GLU A 35 4.18 -7.64 3.48
CA GLU A 35 4.96 -6.74 2.64
C GLU A 35 4.08 -5.91 1.69
N LEU A 36 2.90 -6.41 1.33
CA LEU A 36 1.89 -5.68 0.54
C LEU A 36 1.36 -4.41 1.25
N LEU A 37 1.46 -4.36 2.57
CA LEU A 37 1.03 -3.21 3.36
C LEU A 37 2.09 -2.11 3.44
N ILE A 38 3.35 -2.44 3.09
CA ILE A 38 4.46 -1.49 3.15
C ILE A 38 4.38 -0.55 1.94
N ASN A 39 4.25 0.74 2.22
CA ASN A 39 4.35 1.76 1.20
C ASN A 39 5.76 2.37 1.23
N THR A 40 6.42 2.41 0.09
CA THR A 40 7.80 2.92 -0.03
C THR A 40 7.89 4.31 -0.63
N GLN A 41 6.77 4.91 -1.02
CA GLN A 41 6.76 6.23 -1.62
C GLN A 41 6.90 7.31 -0.55
N ALA A 42 7.98 8.10 -0.62
CA ALA A 42 8.34 9.07 0.41
C ALA A 42 7.23 10.08 0.73
N ARG A 43 6.49 10.57 -0.29
CA ARG A 43 5.36 11.47 -0.08
C ARG A 43 4.26 10.81 0.75
N THR A 44 3.89 9.60 0.42
CA THR A 44 2.83 8.85 1.10
C THR A 44 3.28 8.44 2.51
N MET A 45 4.55 8.03 2.67
CA MET A 45 5.10 7.69 3.97
C MET A 45 5.16 8.90 4.92
N GLY A 46 5.47 10.09 4.42
CA GLY A 46 5.44 11.33 5.22
C GLY A 46 4.04 11.70 5.74
N LEU A 47 3.00 11.06 5.19
CA LEU A 47 1.60 11.20 5.62
C LEU A 47 1.04 9.88 6.20
N LEU A 48 1.89 8.88 6.47
CA LEU A 48 1.49 7.55 6.98
C LEU A 48 0.38 6.87 6.16
N GLY A 49 0.33 7.12 4.82
CA GLY A 49 -0.69 6.57 3.93
C GLY A 49 -2.04 7.30 3.91
N ILE A 50 -2.16 8.43 4.60
CA ILE A 50 -3.44 9.15 4.79
C ILE A 50 -3.87 9.94 3.53
N ASN A 51 -3.03 10.02 2.51
CA ASN A 51 -3.26 10.81 1.30
C ASN A 51 -4.08 10.11 0.20
N SER A 52 -4.81 9.06 0.50
CA SER A 52 -5.53 8.26 -0.51
C SER A 52 -6.65 9.01 -1.26
N ALA A 53 -7.18 10.10 -0.68
CA ALA A 53 -8.17 10.95 -1.33
C ALA A 53 -7.56 11.92 -2.36
N ASN A 54 -6.30 12.35 -2.15
CA ASN A 54 -5.67 13.42 -2.92
C ASN A 54 -4.32 13.03 -3.56
N VAL A 55 -3.93 11.74 -3.50
CA VAL A 55 -2.75 11.24 -4.21
C VAL A 55 -2.94 11.41 -5.72
N ARG A 56 -1.90 11.86 -6.43
CA ARG A 56 -1.96 12.15 -7.88
C ARG A 56 -0.72 11.61 -8.59
N GLY A 57 -0.93 11.23 -9.86
CA GLY A 57 0.15 10.80 -10.74
C GLY A 57 0.71 9.43 -10.37
N ILE A 58 2.00 9.25 -10.59
CA ILE A 58 2.68 7.96 -10.44
C ILE A 58 2.69 7.44 -9.00
N ASP A 59 2.61 8.32 -7.98
CA ASP A 59 2.54 7.94 -6.57
C ASP A 59 1.28 7.12 -6.24
N ALA A 60 0.25 7.21 -7.08
CA ALA A 60 -0.99 6.46 -6.93
C ALA A 60 -0.81 4.93 -7.05
N LEU A 61 0.24 4.45 -7.71
CA LEU A 61 0.55 3.02 -7.85
C LEU A 61 0.75 2.32 -6.49
N GLY A 62 1.17 3.06 -5.48
CA GLY A 62 1.38 2.55 -4.12
C GLY A 62 0.22 2.82 -3.15
N THR A 63 -0.83 3.54 -3.55
CA THR A 63 -1.90 4.00 -2.64
C THR A 63 -3.27 3.77 -3.26
N ASN A 64 -3.90 4.82 -3.78
CA ASN A 64 -5.19 4.74 -4.47
C ASN A 64 -4.97 4.89 -5.97
N ILE A 65 -5.15 3.80 -6.69
CA ILE A 65 -4.85 3.74 -8.13
C ILE A 65 -5.63 4.74 -8.98
N ALA A 66 -6.78 5.22 -8.53
CA ALA A 66 -7.54 6.24 -9.22
C ALA A 66 -6.74 7.54 -9.45
N GLY A 67 -5.78 7.83 -8.56
CA GLY A 67 -4.89 8.99 -8.68
C GLY A 67 -3.97 8.95 -9.90
N LEU A 68 -3.72 7.77 -10.48
CA LEU A 68 -2.95 7.64 -11.71
C LEU A 68 -3.63 8.37 -12.89
N ALA A 69 -4.95 8.49 -12.88
CA ALA A 69 -5.69 9.23 -13.91
C ALA A 69 -5.41 10.75 -13.95
N HIS A 70 -4.67 11.28 -12.98
CA HIS A 70 -4.16 12.66 -13.02
C HIS A 70 -2.85 12.81 -13.80
N ASN A 71 -2.20 11.69 -14.17
CA ASN A 71 -0.94 11.74 -14.85
C ASN A 71 -1.13 12.30 -16.29
N LYS A 72 -0.28 13.25 -16.65
CA LYS A 72 -0.21 13.81 -17.99
C LYS A 72 1.18 13.51 -18.55
N GLY A 73 1.22 12.82 -19.69
CA GLY A 73 2.47 12.33 -20.24
C GLY A 73 3.03 11.13 -19.48
N MET A 74 4.32 10.86 -19.65
CA MET A 74 5.01 9.74 -19.03
C MET A 74 5.70 10.16 -17.73
N SER A 75 5.58 9.33 -16.70
CA SER A 75 6.22 9.51 -15.40
C SER A 75 6.89 8.22 -14.95
N VAL A 76 8.02 8.35 -14.28
CA VAL A 76 8.79 7.23 -13.73
C VAL A 76 9.12 7.55 -12.28
N PHE A 77 9.10 6.54 -11.41
CA PHE A 77 9.68 6.66 -10.07
C PHE A 77 10.63 5.49 -9.79
N SER A 78 11.58 5.72 -8.91
CA SER A 78 12.45 4.71 -8.34
C SER A 78 12.68 5.05 -6.88
N ASN A 79 12.43 4.08 -5.99
CA ASN A 79 12.60 4.22 -4.55
C ASN A 79 13.48 3.09 -4.03
N TYR A 80 14.40 3.45 -3.13
CA TYR A 80 15.13 2.51 -2.30
C TYR A 80 14.88 2.86 -0.83
N THR A 81 14.53 1.86 -0.03
CA THR A 81 14.27 2.03 1.40
C THR A 81 15.04 0.97 2.17
N SER A 82 15.95 1.40 3.05
CA SER A 82 16.53 0.53 4.06
C SER A 82 15.48 0.37 5.17
N TRP A 83 14.74 -0.75 5.15
CA TRP A 83 13.59 -0.95 6.05
C TRP A 83 14.04 -1.30 7.47
N LEU A 84 14.94 -2.28 7.58
CA LEU A 84 15.55 -2.69 8.83
C LEU A 84 17.06 -2.81 8.60
N SER A 85 17.78 -1.71 8.78
CA SER A 85 19.21 -1.62 8.42
C SER A 85 20.07 -2.64 9.15
N ALA A 86 19.76 -2.94 10.42
CA ALA A 86 20.51 -3.91 11.23
C ALA A 86 20.41 -5.35 10.71
N THR A 87 19.35 -5.70 9.96
CA THR A 87 19.15 -7.05 9.40
C THR A 87 19.47 -7.14 7.91
N GLY A 88 19.91 -6.05 7.28
CA GLY A 88 20.11 -5.97 5.84
C GLY A 88 18.83 -5.96 5.01
N THR A 89 17.66 -5.79 5.69
CA THR A 89 16.37 -5.76 5.00
C THR A 89 16.19 -4.45 4.23
N SER A 90 15.97 -4.55 2.93
CA SER A 90 15.80 -3.40 2.05
C SER A 90 14.72 -3.64 1.01
N TRP A 91 14.09 -2.54 0.62
CA TRP A 91 13.03 -2.52 -0.39
C TRP A 91 13.46 -1.66 -1.56
N PHE A 92 13.37 -2.21 -2.75
CA PHE A 92 13.52 -1.51 -4.01
C PHE A 92 12.18 -1.52 -4.76
N ASN A 93 11.74 -0.35 -5.22
CA ASN A 93 10.51 -0.21 -5.96
C ASN A 93 10.71 0.73 -7.15
N VAL A 94 10.29 0.31 -8.32
CA VAL A 94 10.33 1.09 -9.55
C VAL A 94 8.98 1.01 -10.25
N GLY A 95 8.57 2.09 -10.87
CA GLY A 95 7.37 2.10 -11.68
C GLY A 95 7.38 3.14 -12.76
N VAL A 96 6.61 2.87 -13.78
CA VAL A 96 6.37 3.75 -14.92
C VAL A 96 4.87 3.85 -15.14
N GLY A 97 4.41 5.02 -15.52
CA GLY A 97 3.00 5.24 -15.86
C GLY A 97 2.83 6.41 -16.79
N GLY A 98 1.78 6.37 -17.59
CA GLY A 98 1.54 7.41 -18.55
C GLY A 98 0.14 7.40 -19.12
N GLU A 99 -0.24 8.55 -19.69
CA GLU A 99 -1.47 8.72 -20.43
C GLU A 99 -1.32 8.10 -21.82
N ILE A 100 -2.21 7.18 -22.18
CA ILE A 100 -2.25 6.52 -23.50
C ILE A 100 -3.29 7.14 -24.42
N SER A 101 -4.31 7.77 -23.85
CA SER A 101 -5.38 8.45 -24.58
C SER A 101 -6.08 9.37 -23.58
N ASN A 102 -6.79 10.39 -24.08
CA ASN A 102 -7.46 11.40 -23.26
C ASN A 102 -8.14 10.82 -22.01
N GLY A 103 -7.52 11.04 -20.85
CA GLY A 103 -8.01 10.61 -19.55
C GLY A 103 -7.85 9.12 -19.24
N ASN A 104 -7.17 8.33 -20.10
CA ASN A 104 -6.85 6.92 -19.87
C ASN A 104 -5.36 6.78 -19.58
N ASN A 105 -5.03 6.16 -18.47
CA ASN A 105 -3.67 5.97 -17.99
C ASN A 105 -3.39 4.51 -17.71
N ILE A 106 -2.18 4.07 -18.08
CA ILE A 106 -1.65 2.76 -17.67
C ILE A 106 -0.45 2.97 -16.77
N GLY A 107 -0.19 1.98 -15.92
CA GLY A 107 0.97 1.97 -15.04
C GLY A 107 1.50 0.56 -14.86
N PHE A 108 2.80 0.47 -14.70
CA PHE A 108 3.51 -0.75 -14.38
C PHE A 108 4.43 -0.51 -13.19
N SER A 109 4.50 -1.45 -12.26
CA SER A 109 5.37 -1.34 -11.09
C SER A 109 5.99 -2.69 -10.74
N ILE A 110 7.22 -2.64 -10.25
CA ILE A 110 7.92 -3.79 -9.68
C ILE A 110 8.43 -3.36 -8.31
N GLY A 111 8.07 -4.13 -7.29
CA GLY A 111 8.60 -4.02 -5.93
C GLY A 111 9.36 -5.28 -5.56
N TYR A 112 10.58 -5.12 -5.07
CA TYR A 112 11.45 -6.22 -4.64
C TYR A 112 11.97 -5.94 -3.24
N MET A 113 11.81 -6.90 -2.32
CA MET A 113 12.35 -6.82 -0.98
C MET A 113 13.31 -7.97 -0.73
N THR A 114 14.49 -7.65 -0.21
CA THR A 114 15.47 -8.61 0.30
C THR A 114 15.58 -8.48 1.81
N TYR A 115 15.86 -9.60 2.47
CA TYR A 115 15.94 -9.66 3.94
C TYR A 115 17.37 -9.86 4.46
N GLY A 116 18.37 -9.74 3.57
CA GLY A 116 19.75 -10.09 3.90
C GLY A 116 19.96 -11.59 4.00
N ASP A 117 21.16 -11.96 4.38
CA ASP A 117 21.51 -13.38 4.58
C ASP A 117 21.13 -13.82 6.00
N MET A 118 20.52 -14.96 6.11
CA MET A 118 20.10 -15.57 7.38
C MET A 118 20.93 -16.81 7.64
N ASP A 119 21.43 -16.94 8.86
CA ASP A 119 22.21 -18.09 9.28
C ASP A 119 21.33 -19.32 9.50
N ARG A 120 21.76 -20.42 8.91
CA ARG A 120 21.16 -21.73 9.15
C ARG A 120 21.91 -22.44 10.26
N THR A 121 21.28 -22.56 11.41
CA THR A 121 21.79 -23.29 12.58
C THR A 121 20.99 -24.56 12.82
N THR A 122 21.50 -25.45 13.63
CA THR A 122 20.81 -26.66 14.11
C THR A 122 20.77 -26.69 15.63
N SER A 123 19.89 -27.52 16.20
CA SER A 123 19.83 -27.72 17.64
C SER A 123 21.12 -28.30 18.24
N ILE A 124 22.00 -28.88 17.40
CA ILE A 124 23.26 -29.54 17.84
C ILE A 124 24.44 -28.60 17.70
N SER A 125 24.42 -27.66 16.71
CA SER A 125 25.49 -26.71 16.48
C SER A 125 24.89 -25.27 16.41
N PRO A 126 25.27 -24.39 17.37
CA PRO A 126 24.88 -23.00 17.34
C PRO A 126 25.67 -22.20 16.25
N GLU A 127 26.78 -22.73 15.74
CA GLU A 127 27.54 -22.12 14.66
C GLU A 127 26.79 -22.29 13.34
N PRO A 128 26.79 -21.25 12.48
CA PRO A 128 26.14 -21.29 11.18
C PRO A 128 26.72 -22.40 10.28
N LEU A 129 25.88 -23.30 9.79
CA LEU A 129 26.29 -24.33 8.83
C LEU A 129 26.25 -23.81 7.39
N SER A 130 25.39 -22.88 7.11
CA SER A 130 25.19 -22.23 5.81
C SER A 130 24.34 -20.99 5.97
N THR A 131 24.24 -20.17 4.93
CA THR A 131 23.30 -19.04 4.88
C THR A 131 22.19 -19.32 3.88
N PHE A 132 21.04 -18.69 4.06
CA PHE A 132 19.95 -18.63 3.10
C PHE A 132 19.37 -17.24 3.06
N SER A 133 18.74 -16.88 1.94
CA SER A 133 18.07 -15.60 1.79
C SER A 133 16.58 -15.78 1.49
N ARG A 134 15.80 -14.79 1.88
CA ARG A 134 14.39 -14.64 1.54
C ARG A 134 14.22 -13.45 0.63
N PHE A 135 13.33 -13.54 -0.33
CA PHE A 135 12.92 -12.40 -1.12
C PHE A 135 11.41 -12.36 -1.32
N TYR A 136 10.92 -11.17 -1.56
CA TYR A 136 9.54 -10.87 -1.92
C TYR A 136 9.54 -10.06 -3.20
N LEU A 137 8.69 -10.44 -4.15
CA LEU A 137 8.50 -9.78 -5.42
C LEU A 137 7.02 -9.45 -5.64
N ASN A 138 6.73 -8.22 -6.04
CA ASN A 138 5.39 -7.73 -6.34
C ASN A 138 5.43 -7.01 -7.69
N ILE A 139 4.68 -7.51 -8.67
CA ILE A 139 4.56 -6.92 -10.00
C ILE A 139 3.12 -6.43 -10.15
N GLY A 140 2.94 -5.15 -10.48
CA GLY A 140 1.64 -4.53 -10.67
C GLY A 140 1.43 -4.01 -12.09
N LEU A 141 0.29 -4.35 -12.70
CA LEU A 141 -0.19 -3.74 -13.93
C LEU A 141 -1.48 -2.98 -13.63
N SER A 142 -1.51 -1.70 -13.96
CA SER A 142 -2.53 -0.75 -13.54
C SER A 142 -3.19 -0.07 -14.72
N TYR A 143 -4.48 0.19 -14.57
CA TYR A 143 -5.24 1.03 -15.48
C TYR A 143 -6.10 2.01 -14.67
N ALA A 144 -6.12 3.27 -15.07
CA ALA A 144 -6.96 4.29 -14.47
C ALA A 144 -7.56 5.21 -15.52
N ARG A 145 -8.77 5.71 -15.25
CA ARG A 145 -9.53 6.54 -16.18
C ARG A 145 -10.28 7.65 -15.47
N VAL A 146 -10.41 8.78 -16.17
CA VAL A 146 -11.30 9.89 -15.81
C VAL A 146 -12.73 9.60 -16.30
N PHE A 147 -13.71 9.66 -15.38
CA PHE A 147 -15.14 9.48 -15.68
C PHE A 147 -15.87 10.81 -15.44
N GLY A 148 -16.03 11.60 -16.48
CA GLY A 148 -16.72 12.88 -16.40
C GLY A 148 -16.01 13.92 -15.52
N ARG A 149 -16.76 14.87 -14.97
CA ARG A 149 -16.20 15.93 -14.12
C ARG A 149 -15.94 15.42 -12.70
N GLY A 150 -14.67 15.42 -12.32
CA GLY A 150 -14.25 15.17 -10.93
C GLY A 150 -14.14 13.70 -10.50
N VAL A 151 -14.67 12.72 -11.24
CA VAL A 151 -14.60 11.30 -10.89
C VAL A 151 -13.45 10.61 -11.62
N ARG A 152 -12.66 9.85 -10.88
CA ARG A 152 -11.57 9.00 -11.39
C ARG A 152 -11.66 7.63 -10.76
N ALA A 153 -11.39 6.60 -11.53
CA ALA A 153 -11.34 5.24 -11.03
C ALA A 153 -10.18 4.48 -11.69
N GLY A 154 -9.72 3.46 -11.01
CA GLY A 154 -8.65 2.61 -11.51
C GLY A 154 -8.65 1.24 -10.88
N VAL A 155 -7.94 0.33 -11.52
CA VAL A 155 -7.73 -1.06 -11.11
C VAL A 155 -6.29 -1.46 -11.32
N THR A 156 -5.76 -2.30 -10.44
CA THR A 156 -4.43 -2.92 -10.56
C THR A 156 -4.55 -4.41 -10.39
N GLY A 157 -3.97 -5.18 -11.32
CA GLY A 157 -3.69 -6.60 -11.12
C GLY A 157 -2.28 -6.75 -10.57
N ARG A 158 -2.12 -7.55 -9.49
CA ARG A 158 -0.83 -7.81 -8.84
C ARG A 158 -0.47 -9.27 -8.93
N LEU A 159 0.78 -9.55 -9.30
CA LEU A 159 1.42 -10.85 -9.15
C LEU A 159 2.40 -10.75 -7.98
N ILE A 160 2.26 -11.66 -7.03
CA ILE A 160 3.04 -11.69 -5.80
C ILE A 160 3.81 -13.00 -5.77
N ASN A 161 5.09 -12.93 -5.43
CA ASN A 161 5.92 -14.11 -5.22
C ASN A 161 6.77 -13.93 -3.96
N GLU A 162 6.69 -14.89 -3.07
CA GLU A 162 7.57 -15.01 -1.92
C GLU A 162 8.43 -16.26 -2.08
N SER A 163 9.71 -16.14 -1.78
CA SER A 163 10.61 -17.28 -1.80
C SER A 163 11.52 -17.28 -0.59
N ILE A 164 11.70 -18.46 0.00
CA ILE A 164 12.62 -18.71 1.10
C ILE A 164 13.28 -20.06 0.87
N ASN A 165 14.60 -20.05 0.69
CA ASN A 165 15.37 -21.27 0.38
C ASN A 165 14.71 -22.04 -0.80
N ASN A 166 14.31 -23.29 -0.56
CA ASN A 166 13.71 -24.20 -1.58
C ASN A 166 12.16 -24.16 -1.55
N LEU A 167 11.57 -23.10 -1.01
CA LEU A 167 10.12 -22.91 -0.93
C LEU A 167 9.73 -21.62 -1.64
N SER A 168 8.63 -21.66 -2.37
CA SER A 168 8.02 -20.46 -2.96
C SER A 168 6.51 -20.48 -2.84
N ALA A 169 5.92 -19.29 -2.73
CA ALA A 169 4.48 -19.07 -2.79
C ALA A 169 4.19 -17.99 -3.83
N THR A 170 3.27 -18.27 -4.74
CA THR A 170 2.83 -17.31 -5.76
C THR A 170 1.35 -17.04 -5.60
N GLY A 171 0.98 -15.76 -5.69
CA GLY A 171 -0.40 -15.32 -5.57
C GLY A 171 -0.75 -14.23 -6.57
N PHE A 172 -2.05 -14.00 -6.68
CA PHE A 172 -2.63 -12.94 -7.49
C PHE A 172 -3.60 -12.13 -6.63
N ALA A 173 -3.53 -10.80 -6.75
CA ALA A 173 -4.43 -9.87 -6.08
C ALA A 173 -4.92 -8.78 -7.04
N ILE A 174 -6.04 -8.18 -6.68
CA ILE A 174 -6.63 -7.04 -7.38
C ILE A 174 -6.78 -5.88 -6.40
N ASP A 175 -6.38 -4.69 -6.84
CA ASP A 175 -6.69 -3.44 -6.18
C ASP A 175 -7.68 -2.66 -7.04
N ALA A 176 -8.61 -1.96 -6.43
CA ALA A 176 -9.54 -1.05 -7.09
C ALA A 176 -9.66 0.23 -6.27
N GLY A 177 -9.77 1.36 -6.96
CA GLY A 177 -9.89 2.64 -6.28
C GLY A 177 -10.71 3.65 -7.07
N MET A 178 -11.28 4.59 -6.33
CA MET A 178 -12.01 5.72 -6.85
C MET A 178 -11.61 7.00 -6.12
N GLN A 179 -11.55 8.09 -6.85
CA GLN A 179 -11.40 9.44 -6.32
C GLN A 179 -12.48 10.34 -6.90
N TYR A 180 -13.00 11.24 -6.06
CA TYR A 180 -13.92 12.28 -6.46
C TYR A 180 -13.42 13.63 -5.97
N THR A 181 -13.31 14.59 -6.89
CA THR A 181 -12.89 15.95 -6.60
C THR A 181 -14.05 16.89 -6.86
N THR A 182 -14.36 17.77 -5.91
CA THR A 182 -15.45 18.73 -5.97
C THR A 182 -15.07 20.06 -5.30
N GLY A 183 -16.01 20.99 -5.28
CA GLY A 183 -15.81 22.36 -4.79
C GLY A 183 -15.56 23.35 -5.93
N GLU A 184 -15.85 24.63 -5.69
CA GLU A 184 -15.62 25.70 -6.69
C GLU A 184 -14.15 25.81 -7.13
N LYS A 185 -13.25 25.38 -6.23
CA LYS A 185 -11.79 25.41 -6.45
C LYS A 185 -11.18 24.02 -6.60
N GLU A 186 -12.00 22.98 -6.81
CA GLU A 186 -11.55 21.58 -6.82
C GLU A 186 -10.71 21.24 -5.58
N ASP A 187 -11.15 21.75 -4.43
CA ASP A 187 -10.39 21.77 -3.18
C ASP A 187 -10.89 20.74 -2.17
N PHE A 188 -11.93 19.96 -2.53
CA PHE A 188 -12.47 18.89 -1.71
C PHE A 188 -12.32 17.55 -2.42
N HIS A 189 -11.68 16.61 -1.74
CA HIS A 189 -11.33 15.32 -2.31
C HIS A 189 -11.90 14.19 -1.46
N PHE A 190 -12.49 13.21 -2.13
CA PHE A 190 -12.91 11.94 -1.55
C PHE A 190 -12.13 10.82 -2.22
N GLY A 191 -11.73 9.83 -1.45
CA GLY A 191 -11.07 8.64 -1.95
C GLY A 191 -11.61 7.39 -1.29
N VAL A 192 -11.82 6.36 -2.09
CA VAL A 192 -12.16 5.01 -1.61
C VAL A 192 -11.26 4.04 -2.35
N PHE A 193 -10.75 3.04 -1.65
CA PHE A 193 -10.04 1.93 -2.31
C PHE A 193 -10.24 0.61 -1.57
N VAL A 194 -10.10 -0.47 -2.33
CA VAL A 194 -9.87 -1.83 -1.84
C VAL A 194 -8.53 -2.28 -2.38
N ARG A 195 -7.69 -2.88 -1.55
CA ARG A 195 -6.36 -3.38 -1.94
C ARG A 195 -6.17 -4.81 -1.49
N ASN A 196 -5.31 -5.51 -2.24
CA ASN A 196 -4.87 -6.87 -1.94
C ASN A 196 -6.02 -7.88 -1.86
N LEU A 197 -7.11 -7.66 -2.62
CA LEU A 197 -8.18 -8.63 -2.74
C LEU A 197 -7.71 -9.77 -3.65
N GLY A 198 -7.42 -10.93 -3.08
CA GLY A 198 -6.85 -12.04 -3.84
C GLY A 198 -7.15 -13.40 -3.27
N PHE A 199 -6.63 -14.41 -3.97
CA PHE A 199 -6.78 -15.80 -3.55
C PHE A 199 -5.71 -16.17 -2.50
N PRO A 200 -6.03 -17.10 -1.56
CA PRO A 200 -5.05 -17.58 -0.61
C PRO A 200 -3.83 -18.19 -1.29
N MET A 201 -2.65 -17.84 -0.79
CA MET A 201 -1.37 -18.38 -1.23
C MET A 201 -1.00 -19.63 -0.45
N LYS A 202 -0.06 -20.41 -0.99
CA LYS A 202 0.47 -21.61 -0.35
C LYS A 202 1.92 -21.81 -0.75
N TYR A 203 2.78 -22.10 0.23
CA TYR A 203 4.14 -22.51 -0.05
C TYR A 203 4.20 -23.88 -0.69
N ALA A 204 5.04 -24.03 -1.70
CA ALA A 204 5.37 -25.26 -2.39
C ALA A 204 6.87 -25.32 -2.67
N GLY A 205 7.42 -26.53 -2.83
CA GLY A 205 8.82 -26.76 -3.15
C GLY A 205 9.42 -27.92 -2.37
N ASP A 206 10.66 -28.25 -2.71
CA ASP A 206 11.38 -29.40 -2.15
C ASP A 206 11.71 -29.23 -0.66
N GLY A 207 11.68 -28.01 -0.13
CA GLY A 207 11.84 -27.75 1.30
C GLY A 207 10.74 -28.34 2.20
N LEU A 208 9.62 -28.81 1.61
CA LEU A 208 8.57 -29.55 2.31
C LEU A 208 8.83 -31.05 2.41
N ILE A 209 9.88 -31.55 1.76
CA ILE A 209 10.25 -32.96 1.76
C ILE A 209 11.24 -33.21 2.88
N LEU A 210 10.87 -34.09 3.81
CA LEU A 210 11.74 -34.55 4.88
C LEU A 210 12.09 -36.02 4.65
N ASN A 211 13.35 -36.32 4.36
CA ASN A 211 13.82 -37.69 4.34
C ASN A 211 14.01 -38.19 5.78
N ARG A 212 13.32 -39.26 6.12
CA ARG A 212 13.44 -39.87 7.43
C ARG A 212 13.82 -41.33 7.31
N PRO A 213 14.78 -41.83 8.13
CA PRO A 213 15.11 -43.22 8.16
C PRO A 213 13.93 -44.01 8.75
N VAL A 214 13.44 -44.98 8.00
CA VAL A 214 12.37 -45.89 8.42
C VAL A 214 12.94 -47.31 8.48
N PRO A 215 12.90 -47.99 9.66
CA PRO A 215 13.34 -49.35 9.75
C PRO A 215 12.35 -50.28 9.05
N LEU A 216 12.83 -51.06 8.09
CA LEU A 216 12.08 -52.10 7.41
C LEU A 216 12.82 -53.43 7.62
N GLY A 217 12.41 -54.23 8.58
CA GLY A 217 13.11 -55.46 8.99
C GLY A 217 14.50 -55.17 9.60
N SER A 218 15.55 -55.77 9.01
CA SER A 218 16.94 -55.57 9.43
C SER A 218 17.65 -54.40 8.70
N SER A 219 16.96 -53.72 7.78
CA SER A 219 17.51 -52.63 6.97
C SER A 219 16.81 -51.32 7.27
N GLN A 220 17.53 -50.20 7.09
CA GLN A 220 17.03 -48.86 7.26
C GLN A 220 16.97 -48.18 5.88
N TYR A 221 15.83 -47.58 5.58
CA TYR A 221 15.59 -46.88 4.29
C TYR A 221 15.21 -45.45 4.53
N ASP A 222 15.80 -44.53 3.81
CA ASP A 222 15.40 -43.13 3.84
C ASP A 222 14.16 -42.94 2.94
N LEU A 223 13.02 -42.67 3.58
CA LEU A 223 11.76 -42.40 2.87
C LEU A 223 11.42 -40.93 2.91
N PRO A 224 10.96 -40.37 1.75
CA PRO A 224 10.53 -39.00 1.67
C PRO A 224 9.14 -38.81 2.29
N PHE A 225 9.03 -37.96 3.30
CA PHE A 225 7.79 -37.51 3.90
C PHE A 225 7.46 -36.11 3.43
N TYR A 226 6.26 -35.91 2.88
CA TYR A 226 5.80 -34.63 2.41
C TYR A 226 5.01 -33.89 3.49
N ASN A 227 5.54 -32.78 3.98
CA ASN A 227 4.80 -31.88 4.84
C ASN A 227 3.78 -31.06 4.04
N ARG A 228 2.58 -30.92 4.59
CA ARG A 228 1.57 -30.06 4.01
C ARG A 228 1.73 -28.63 4.53
N ALA A 229 2.03 -27.67 3.65
CA ALA A 229 1.90 -26.26 3.98
C ALA A 229 0.42 -25.85 4.06
N ALA A 230 0.07 -25.07 5.07
CA ALA A 230 -1.25 -24.43 5.13
C ALA A 230 -1.36 -23.32 4.07
N LYS A 231 -2.58 -23.00 3.68
CA LYS A 231 -2.86 -21.80 2.88
C LYS A 231 -2.91 -20.60 3.83
N PHE A 232 -2.48 -19.43 3.34
CA PHE A 232 -2.61 -18.16 4.04
C PHE A 232 -3.28 -17.13 3.13
N GLU A 233 -4.06 -16.26 3.71
CA GLU A 233 -4.80 -15.21 3.01
C GLU A 233 -3.92 -13.97 2.83
N LEU A 234 -4.28 -13.11 1.85
CA LEU A 234 -3.63 -11.82 1.64
C LEU A 234 -4.22 -10.75 2.56
N PRO A 235 -3.42 -9.77 2.99
CA PRO A 235 -3.87 -8.73 3.91
C PRO A 235 -4.72 -7.69 3.17
N THR A 236 -5.99 -8.01 2.99
CA THR A 236 -6.96 -7.14 2.30
C THR A 236 -7.25 -5.90 3.14
N GLN A 237 -7.24 -4.73 2.49
CA GLN A 237 -7.58 -3.45 3.08
C GLN A 237 -8.73 -2.78 2.32
N PHE A 238 -9.63 -2.13 3.07
CA PHE A 238 -10.60 -1.18 2.55
C PHE A 238 -10.37 0.18 3.21
N SER A 239 -10.34 1.26 2.43
CA SER A 239 -10.12 2.61 2.97
C SER A 239 -11.10 3.61 2.40
N MET A 240 -11.52 4.51 3.28
CA MET A 240 -12.23 5.74 2.93
C MET A 240 -11.43 6.93 3.41
N ALA A 241 -11.28 7.95 2.59
CA ALA A 241 -10.51 9.14 2.91
C ALA A 241 -11.20 10.40 2.39
N ILE A 242 -10.97 11.48 3.13
CA ILE A 242 -11.42 12.82 2.79
C ILE A 242 -10.23 13.76 2.93
N SER A 243 -10.08 14.70 1.99
CA SER A 243 -9.07 15.74 2.07
C SER A 243 -9.63 17.08 1.64
N LYS A 244 -9.17 18.14 2.31
CA LYS A 244 -9.51 19.53 2.01
C LYS A 244 -8.25 20.33 1.81
N ASP A 245 -8.17 21.04 0.67
CA ASP A 245 -7.10 21.98 0.38
C ASP A 245 -7.51 23.40 0.76
N LEU A 246 -6.68 24.07 1.57
CA LEU A 246 -6.83 25.46 1.94
C LEU A 246 -5.71 26.26 1.26
N TYR A 247 -6.09 27.28 0.52
CA TYR A 247 -5.16 28.13 -0.23
C TYR A 247 -5.05 29.50 0.42
N PHE A 248 -3.82 29.95 0.68
CA PHE A 248 -3.53 31.28 1.22
C PHE A 248 -2.73 32.08 0.19
N GLY A 249 -3.09 33.35 0.02
CA GLY A 249 -2.55 34.19 -1.06
C GLY A 249 -3.37 34.09 -2.35
N ASN A 250 -2.89 34.77 -3.38
CA ASN A 250 -3.56 34.75 -4.69
C ASN A 250 -3.49 33.34 -5.29
N ARG A 251 -4.65 32.70 -5.44
CA ARG A 251 -4.79 31.51 -6.25
C ARG A 251 -5.06 31.95 -7.68
N PRO A 252 -4.24 31.51 -8.63
CA PRO A 252 -4.59 31.69 -10.05
C PRO A 252 -5.89 30.97 -10.37
N ALA A 253 -6.66 31.51 -11.31
CA ALA A 253 -7.85 30.82 -11.80
C ALA A 253 -7.47 29.44 -12.35
N ALA A 254 -8.40 28.48 -12.30
CA ALA A 254 -8.17 27.11 -12.78
C ALA A 254 -7.73 27.03 -14.26
N SER A 255 -7.86 28.11 -15.01
CA SER A 255 -7.40 28.29 -16.41
C SER A 255 -5.91 28.64 -16.54
N ASP A 256 -5.25 29.12 -15.47
CA ASP A 256 -3.84 29.54 -15.55
C ASP A 256 -2.91 28.39 -15.18
N ILE A 257 -2.50 27.64 -16.18
CA ILE A 257 -1.61 26.47 -16.08
C ILE A 257 -0.23 26.83 -15.48
N PHE A 258 0.18 28.09 -15.54
CA PHE A 258 1.51 28.57 -15.13
C PHE A 258 1.56 29.15 -13.71
N CYS A 259 0.43 29.43 -13.08
CA CYS A 259 0.40 30.03 -11.75
C CYS A 259 0.11 28.98 -10.69
N LYS A 260 1.14 28.57 -9.94
CA LYS A 260 1.00 27.70 -8.77
C LYS A 260 0.52 28.50 -7.55
N PRO A 261 -0.29 27.93 -6.66
CA PRO A 261 -0.63 28.60 -5.41
C PRO A 261 0.64 28.84 -4.58
N ILE A 262 0.73 30.03 -3.95
CA ILE A 262 1.90 30.35 -3.12
C ILE A 262 1.93 29.47 -1.88
N HIS A 263 0.80 29.31 -1.21
CA HIS A 263 0.66 28.49 0.00
C HIS A 263 -0.55 27.59 -0.12
N ARG A 264 -0.37 26.29 0.10
CA ARG A 264 -1.45 25.30 0.21
C ARG A 264 -1.27 24.49 1.49
N LEU A 265 -2.34 24.38 2.25
CA LEU A 265 -2.44 23.47 3.39
C LEU A 265 -3.51 22.43 3.09
N SER A 266 -3.11 21.18 2.95
CA SER A 266 -4.02 20.05 2.79
C SER A 266 -4.22 19.35 4.13
N ILE A 267 -5.47 19.21 4.53
CA ILE A 267 -5.89 18.46 5.72
C ILE A 267 -6.58 17.20 5.23
N SER A 268 -6.06 16.06 5.59
CA SER A 268 -6.57 14.75 5.16
C SER A 268 -6.94 13.90 6.36
N THR A 269 -8.00 13.12 6.25
CA THR A 269 -8.36 12.08 7.20
C THR A 269 -8.70 10.81 6.45
N ASN A 270 -8.38 9.67 7.03
CA ASN A 270 -8.77 8.38 6.49
C ASN A 270 -9.22 7.42 7.58
N PHE A 271 -10.04 6.48 7.17
CA PHE A 271 -10.36 5.25 7.88
C PHE A 271 -9.88 4.08 7.04
N VAL A 272 -9.14 3.16 7.65
CA VAL A 272 -8.67 1.93 7.00
C VAL A 272 -9.18 0.73 7.80
N TYR A 273 -10.03 -0.05 7.16
CA TYR A 273 -10.42 -1.36 7.64
C TYR A 273 -9.39 -2.39 7.17
N ASN A 274 -8.83 -3.14 8.12
CA ASN A 274 -7.88 -4.21 7.89
C ASN A 274 -8.53 -5.56 8.20
N SER A 275 -8.38 -6.53 7.30
CA SER A 275 -8.97 -7.87 7.51
C SER A 275 -8.28 -8.69 8.61
N PHE A 276 -7.01 -8.36 8.93
CA PHE A 276 -6.16 -9.18 9.81
C PHE A 276 -5.39 -8.36 10.86
N THR A 277 -5.66 -7.08 10.98
CA THR A 277 -5.07 -6.18 11.99
C THR A 277 -6.14 -5.22 12.48
N PRO A 278 -5.92 -4.47 13.58
CA PRO A 278 -6.82 -3.42 13.99
C PRO A 278 -7.09 -2.39 12.88
N ASN A 279 -8.23 -1.72 12.98
CA ASN A 279 -8.56 -0.64 12.06
C ASN A 279 -7.79 0.63 12.41
N ASN A 280 -7.42 1.41 11.39
CA ASN A 280 -6.64 2.61 11.56
C ASN A 280 -7.45 3.84 11.21
N TYR A 281 -7.35 4.86 12.06
CA TYR A 281 -7.89 6.20 11.83
C TYR A 281 -6.73 7.17 11.69
N GLY A 282 -6.69 7.93 10.61
CA GLY A 282 -5.56 8.81 10.30
C GLY A 282 -5.95 10.27 10.16
N LEU A 283 -5.06 11.15 10.63
CA LEU A 283 -5.07 12.59 10.38
C LEU A 283 -3.75 13.01 9.75
N GLY A 284 -3.77 13.57 8.55
CA GLY A 284 -2.61 14.02 7.79
C GLY A 284 -2.66 15.51 7.49
N LEU A 285 -1.50 16.16 7.59
CA LEU A 285 -1.29 17.56 7.24
C LEU A 285 -0.16 17.68 6.23
N GLU A 286 -0.40 18.34 5.09
CA GLU A 286 0.62 18.70 4.12
C GLU A 286 0.58 20.20 3.88
N TYR A 287 1.65 20.89 4.22
CA TYR A 287 1.86 22.28 3.84
C TYR A 287 2.81 22.34 2.65
N SER A 288 2.40 23.02 1.58
CA SER A 288 3.21 23.21 0.37
C SER A 288 3.42 24.69 0.09
N PHE A 289 4.68 25.06 -0.13
CA PHE A 289 5.10 26.38 -0.57
C PHE A 289 5.44 26.34 -2.06
N ARG A 290 4.71 27.08 -2.88
CA ARG A 290 4.80 27.14 -4.37
C ARG A 290 4.75 25.77 -5.06
N GLU A 291 4.21 24.75 -4.37
CA GLU A 291 4.24 23.32 -4.83
C GLU A 291 5.68 22.81 -5.10
N GLU A 292 6.70 23.45 -4.52
CA GLU A 292 8.11 23.10 -4.68
C GLU A 292 8.66 22.48 -3.40
N VAL A 293 8.32 23.07 -2.25
CA VAL A 293 8.73 22.57 -0.93
C VAL A 293 7.48 22.17 -0.17
N SER A 294 7.50 20.98 0.43
CA SER A 294 6.37 20.48 1.22
C SER A 294 6.83 19.90 2.55
N LEU A 295 6.11 20.26 3.61
CA LEU A 295 6.22 19.64 4.93
C LEU A 295 5.01 18.76 5.16
N ARG A 296 5.24 17.57 5.69
CA ARG A 296 4.20 16.55 5.91
C ARG A 296 4.27 16.02 7.32
N ALA A 297 3.10 15.80 7.90
CA ALA A 297 2.96 15.17 9.19
C ALA A 297 1.70 14.28 9.16
N GLY A 298 1.79 13.11 9.79
CA GLY A 298 0.68 12.18 9.91
C GLY A 298 0.57 11.66 11.34
N PHE A 299 -0.66 11.39 11.76
CA PHE A 299 -0.98 10.73 13.02
C PHE A 299 -1.94 9.58 12.72
N LEU A 300 -1.61 8.38 13.21
CA LEU A 300 -2.46 7.19 13.13
C LEU A 300 -2.87 6.79 14.54
N TYR A 301 -4.15 6.43 14.66
CA TYR A 301 -4.73 5.84 15.86
C TYR A 301 -5.30 4.44 15.47
N GLU A 302 -4.94 3.43 16.24
CA GLU A 302 -5.39 2.04 16.13
C GLU A 302 -6.40 1.67 17.23
#